data_ba3fb1eca7d2a0e9dc3cb8ff289dd073
#
_entry.id   ba3fb1eca7d2a0e9dc3cb8ff289dd073
#
_cell.length_a   1.000
_cell.length_b   1.000
_cell.length_c   1.000
_cell.angle_alpha   90.00
_cell.angle_beta   90.00
_cell.angle_gamma   90.00
#
_symmetry.space_group_name_H-M   'P 1'
#
loop_
_entity.id
_entity.type
_entity.pdbx_description
1 polymer ?
#
loop_
_entity_poly.entity_id
_entity_poly.type
_entity_poly.pdbx_seq_one_letter_code
_entity_poly.pdbx_strand_id
1 'polypeptide(L)' 'MKSMKARELQDLKDSSPQELEVKLNDLKGELFNLRFQLATGQLENPMRIREVKKSIAQIKTILRQNELRNLEQ' A
#
# COMPACT_ATOMS: atom_id res chain seq x y z
N MET A 1 1.03 1.30 -17.25
CA MET A 1 1.34 1.13 -15.82
C MET A 1 0.46 0.05 -15.23
N LYS A 2 1.04 -0.80 -14.46
CA LYS A 2 0.30 -1.93 -13.92
C LYS A 2 -0.06 -1.70 -12.46
N SER A 3 -1.33 -1.79 -12.15
CA SER A 3 -1.74 -1.98 -10.78
C SER A 3 -1.30 -3.37 -10.34
N MET A 4 -1.51 -3.71 -9.06
CA MET A 4 -1.18 -5.04 -8.57
C MET A 4 -1.84 -6.12 -9.43
N LYS A 5 -1.06 -7.10 -9.81
CA LYS A 5 -1.60 -8.26 -10.50
C LYS A 5 -2.43 -9.08 -9.53
N ALA A 6 -3.34 -9.91 -10.06
CA ALA A 6 -4.19 -10.76 -9.23
C ALA A 6 -3.37 -11.63 -8.27
N ARG A 7 -2.23 -12.14 -8.75
CA ARG A 7 -1.33 -12.96 -7.94
C ARG A 7 -0.77 -12.18 -6.75
N GLU A 8 -0.34 -10.93 -6.99
CA GLU A 8 0.20 -10.08 -5.94
C GLU A 8 -0.85 -9.74 -4.90
N LEU A 9 -2.07 -9.50 -5.35
CA LEU A 9 -3.18 -9.23 -4.45
C LEU A 9 -3.51 -10.46 -3.60
N GLN A 10 -3.45 -11.64 -4.21
CA GLN A 10 -3.67 -12.90 -3.49
C GLN A 10 -2.62 -13.10 -2.41
N ASP A 11 -1.35 -12.84 -2.75
CA ASP A 11 -0.26 -12.95 -1.79
C ASP A 11 -0.46 -12.01 -0.61
N LEU A 12 -0.93 -10.78 -0.86
CA LEU A 12 -1.23 -9.84 0.21
C LEU A 12 -2.35 -10.33 1.11
N LYS A 13 -3.38 -10.94 0.53
CA LYS A 13 -4.50 -11.48 1.30
C LYS A 13 -4.07 -12.63 2.19
N ASP A 14 -3.08 -13.40 1.74
CA ASP A 14 -2.55 -14.53 2.50
C ASP A 14 -1.52 -14.11 3.55
N SER A 15 -1.05 -12.86 3.50
CA SER A 15 -0.08 -12.36 4.47
C SER A 15 -0.74 -12.14 5.83
N SER A 16 0.06 -12.29 6.90
CA SER A 16 -0.43 -12.02 8.24
C SER A 16 -0.71 -10.53 8.42
N PRO A 17 -1.59 -10.14 9.36
CA PRO A 17 -1.84 -8.73 9.63
C PRO A 17 -0.58 -7.95 9.98
N GLN A 18 0.35 -8.56 10.71
CA GLN A 18 1.60 -7.91 11.06
C GLN A 18 2.44 -7.61 9.83
N GLU A 19 2.52 -8.55 8.90
CA GLU A 19 3.26 -8.34 7.65
C GLU A 19 2.65 -7.24 6.82
N LEU A 20 1.32 -7.18 6.76
CA LEU A 20 0.62 -6.12 6.04
C LEU A 20 0.86 -4.75 6.66
N GLU A 21 0.89 -4.68 7.98
CA GLU A 21 1.18 -3.43 8.67
C GLU A 21 2.60 -2.94 8.39
N VAL A 22 3.57 -3.85 8.37
CA VAL A 22 4.94 -3.48 8.02
C VAL A 22 5.01 -2.94 6.61
N LYS A 23 4.37 -3.62 5.66
CA LYS A 23 4.32 -3.15 4.27
C LYS A 23 3.64 -1.78 4.18
N LEU A 24 2.56 -1.60 4.93
CA LEU A 24 1.83 -0.34 4.94
C LEU A 24 2.72 0.80 5.42
N ASN A 25 3.46 0.58 6.50
CA ASN A 25 4.36 1.59 7.04
C ASN A 25 5.50 1.90 6.08
N ASP A 26 6.05 0.89 5.42
CA ASP A 26 7.10 1.08 4.41
C ASP A 26 6.58 1.94 3.25
N LEU A 27 5.37 1.64 2.78
CA LEU A 27 4.76 2.39 1.68
C LEU A 27 4.44 3.82 2.09
N LYS A 28 4.01 4.04 3.32
CA LYS A 28 3.76 5.39 3.82
C LYS A 28 5.05 6.22 3.85
N GLY A 29 6.16 5.59 4.26
CA GLY A 29 7.46 6.24 4.25
C GLY A 29 7.91 6.58 2.84
N GLU A 30 7.70 5.66 1.90
CA GLU A 30 8.01 5.90 0.50
C GLU A 30 7.17 7.04 -0.06
N LEU A 31 5.88 7.06 0.26
CA LEU A 31 5.00 8.12 -0.19
C LEU A 31 5.44 9.49 0.34
N PHE A 32 5.83 9.54 1.60
CA PHE A 32 6.34 10.77 2.19
C PHE A 32 7.58 11.27 1.43
N ASN A 33 8.52 10.39 1.15
CA ASN A 33 9.72 10.74 0.42
C ASN A 33 9.41 11.21 -0.99
N LEU A 34 8.48 10.54 -1.67
CA LEU A 34 8.08 10.93 -3.02
C LEU A 34 7.44 12.31 -3.04
N ARG A 35 6.59 12.60 -2.05
CA ARG A 35 5.97 13.92 -1.94
C ARG A 35 7.01 15.00 -1.66
N PHE A 36 8.00 14.68 -0.84
CA PHE A 36 9.10 15.59 -0.57
C PHE A 36 9.88 15.89 -1.85
N GLN A 37 10.20 14.85 -2.62
CA GLN A 37 10.91 15.01 -3.89
C GLN A 37 10.09 15.86 -4.87
N LEU A 38 8.77 15.65 -4.90
CA LEU A 38 7.90 16.46 -5.75
C LEU A 38 7.95 17.92 -5.35
N ALA A 39 7.90 18.20 -4.04
CA ALA A 39 7.92 19.56 -3.53
C ALA A 39 9.23 20.27 -3.85
N THR A 40 10.33 19.55 -3.89
CA THR A 40 11.65 20.11 -4.19
C THR A 40 12.00 20.07 -5.68
N GLY A 41 11.10 19.56 -6.51
CA GLY A 41 11.33 19.46 -7.95
C GLY A 41 12.27 18.37 -8.36
N GLN A 42 12.54 17.41 -7.49
CA GLN A 42 13.49 16.30 -7.76
C GLN A 42 12.82 15.01 -8.20
N LEU A 43 11.50 14.95 -8.23
CA LEU A 43 10.79 13.74 -8.58
C LEU A 43 10.77 13.54 -10.09
N GLU A 44 11.37 12.44 -10.53
CA GLU A 44 11.44 12.12 -11.96
C GLU A 44 10.16 11.44 -12.48
N ASN A 45 9.49 10.67 -11.63
CA ASN A 45 8.33 9.90 -12.06
C ASN A 45 7.15 10.10 -11.11
N PRO A 46 6.28 11.10 -11.39
CA PRO A 46 5.13 11.37 -10.52
C PRO A 46 4.11 10.21 -10.50
N MET A 47 4.13 9.34 -11.48
CA MET A 47 3.24 8.16 -11.49
C MET A 47 3.52 7.23 -10.31
N ARG A 48 4.74 7.24 -9.79
CA ARG A 48 5.10 6.41 -8.64
C ARG A 48 4.25 6.75 -7.42
N ILE A 49 3.90 8.03 -7.25
CA ILE A 49 3.02 8.46 -6.15
C ILE A 49 1.67 7.77 -6.26
N ARG A 50 1.10 7.69 -7.47
CA ARG A 50 -0.18 7.00 -7.68
C ARG A 50 -0.08 5.52 -7.34
N GLU A 51 0.98 4.88 -7.79
CA GLU A 51 1.18 3.46 -7.54
C GLU A 51 1.25 3.17 -6.04
N VAL A 52 2.03 3.97 -5.32
CA VAL A 52 2.18 3.79 -3.86
C VAL A 52 0.86 4.03 -3.15
N LYS A 53 0.14 5.10 -3.51
CA LYS A 53 -1.18 5.39 -2.92
C LYS A 53 -2.15 4.23 -3.14
N LYS A 54 -2.16 3.66 -4.34
CA LYS A 54 -3.03 2.54 -4.67
C LYS A 54 -2.70 1.32 -3.82
N SER A 55 -1.41 1.02 -3.67
CA SER A 55 -0.97 -0.11 -2.85
C SER A 55 -1.37 0.09 -1.38
N ILE A 56 -1.20 1.30 -0.87
CA ILE A 56 -1.60 1.63 0.50
C ILE A 56 -3.10 1.40 0.68
N ALA A 57 -3.91 1.87 -0.27
CA ALA A 57 -5.36 1.70 -0.19
C ALA A 57 -5.76 0.24 -0.20
N GLN A 58 -5.10 -0.58 -1.02
CA GLN A 58 -5.39 -2.00 -1.09
C GLN A 58 -5.06 -2.71 0.22
N ILE A 59 -3.92 -2.39 0.82
CA ILE A 59 -3.51 -3.00 2.09
C ILE A 59 -4.47 -2.59 3.20
N LYS A 60 -4.84 -1.32 3.26
CA LYS A 60 -5.81 -0.84 4.24
C LYS A 60 -7.14 -1.56 4.11
N THR A 61 -7.58 -1.79 2.89
CA THR A 61 -8.84 -2.49 2.63
C THR A 61 -8.78 -3.92 3.16
N ILE A 62 -7.67 -4.62 2.90
CA ILE A 62 -7.49 -5.99 3.37
C ILE A 62 -7.48 -6.05 4.88
N LEU A 63 -6.75 -5.14 5.54
CA LEU A 63 -6.68 -5.08 7.00
C LEU A 63 -8.06 -4.82 7.59
N ARG A 64 -8.82 -3.91 6.99
CA ARG A 64 -10.17 -3.61 7.45
C ARG A 64 -11.10 -4.81 7.31
N GLN A 65 -11.01 -5.54 6.20
CA GLN A 65 -11.80 -6.75 6.00
C GLN A 65 -11.47 -7.80 7.05
N ASN A 66 -10.20 -7.95 7.40
CA ASN A 66 -9.79 -8.88 8.43
C ASN A 66 -10.33 -8.50 9.79
N GLU A 67 -10.33 -7.20 10.13
CA GLU A 67 -10.93 -6.72 11.37
C GLU A 67 -12.42 -7.01 11.45
N LEU A 68 -13.14 -6.73 10.37
CA LEU A 68 -14.58 -6.98 10.32
C LEU A 68 -14.88 -8.47 10.47
N ARG A 69 -14.08 -9.31 9.84
CA ARG A 69 -14.25 -10.75 9.94
C ARG A 69 -14.05 -11.23 11.38
N ASN A 70 -13.06 -10.67 12.07
CA ASN A 70 -12.79 -11.02 13.46
C ASN A 70 -13.93 -10.57 14.38
N LEU A 71 -14.52 -9.42 14.09
CA LEU A 71 -15.64 -8.91 14.88
C LEU A 71 -16.90 -9.73 14.72
N GLU A 72 -17.10 -10.37 13.56
CA GLU A 72 -18.25 -11.20 13.29
C GLU A 72 -18.19 -12.56 13.99
N GLN A 73 -17.00 -12.96 14.40
CA GLN A 73 -16.82 -14.22 15.11
C GLN A 73 -16.99 -14.01 16.61
#